data_7b34aa5ada6a00a09e5861e8f3e1f43f
#
_entry.id   7b34aa5ada6a00a09e5861e8f3e1f43f
#
_cell.length_a   1.000
_cell.length_b   1.000
_cell.length_c   1.000
_cell.angle_alpha   90.00
_cell.angle_beta   90.00
_cell.angle_gamma   90.00
#
_symmetry.space_group_name_H-M   'P 1'
#
loop_
_entity.id
_entity.type
_entity.pdbx_description
1 polymer ?
#
loop_
_entity_poly.entity_id
_entity_poly.type
_entity_poly.pdbx_seq_one_letter_code
_entity_poly.pdbx_strand_id
1 'polypeptide(L)'
;MIAVIFEVFPAHGKVQEYLDIAAELKPLLENIDGFISIERFSSLVEEGKILSLSFWRDEKAIEEWRNMEAHRFAQKKGREGVFADYRLRIAHVSRDYGMETRAQAPSDSRLVHDKSNR
;
A
#
# COMPACT_ATOMS: atom_id res chain seq x y z
N MET A 1 2.02 13.59 1.05
CA MET A 1 1.59 12.20 1.23
C MET A 1 2.06 11.35 0.06
N ILE A 2 2.57 10.19 0.37
CA ILE A 2 3.11 9.27 -0.62
C ILE A 2 2.34 7.96 -0.58
N ALA A 3 2.03 7.42 -1.76
CA ALA A 3 1.41 6.11 -1.91
C ALA A 3 2.46 5.10 -2.32
N VAL A 4 2.48 3.94 -1.67
CA VAL A 4 3.27 2.78 -2.09
C VAL A 4 2.29 1.76 -2.67
N ILE A 5 2.45 1.51 -3.95
CA ILE A 5 1.60 0.61 -4.73
C ILE A 5 2.41 -0.64 -5.01
N PHE A 6 2.12 -1.70 -4.27
CA PHE A 6 2.85 -2.96 -4.37
C PHE A 6 1.94 -4.03 -4.97
N GLU A 7 2.15 -4.32 -6.23
CA GLU A 7 1.45 -5.40 -6.92
C GLU A 7 2.29 -6.66 -6.81
N VAL A 8 1.73 -7.72 -6.26
CA VAL A 8 2.49 -8.95 -6.02
C VAL A 8 1.77 -10.17 -6.57
N PHE A 9 2.58 -11.06 -7.15
CA PHE A 9 2.14 -12.38 -7.57
C PHE A 9 2.84 -13.39 -6.67
N PRO A 10 2.16 -13.89 -5.62
CA PRO A 10 2.76 -14.93 -4.79
C PRO A 10 3.08 -16.16 -5.63
N ALA A 11 4.16 -16.84 -5.30
CA ALA A 11 4.50 -18.10 -5.96
C ALA A 11 3.41 -19.12 -5.70
N HIS A 12 3.32 -20.12 -6.57
CA HIS A 12 2.31 -21.18 -6.45
C HIS A 12 2.35 -21.81 -5.05
N GLY A 13 1.19 -21.85 -4.39
CA GLY A 13 1.06 -22.39 -3.05
C GLY A 13 1.60 -21.49 -1.93
N LYS A 14 2.00 -20.25 -2.24
CA LYS A 14 2.60 -19.33 -1.26
C LYS A 14 1.72 -18.16 -0.84
N VAL A 15 0.47 -18.12 -1.28
CA VAL A 15 -0.45 -17.02 -0.95
C VAL A 15 -0.60 -16.88 0.57
N GLN A 16 -0.87 -17.99 1.27
CA GLN A 16 -1.06 -17.95 2.72
C GLN A 16 0.22 -17.54 3.45
N GLU A 17 1.37 -18.01 2.99
CA GLU A 17 2.66 -17.61 3.56
C GLU A 17 2.89 -16.11 3.42
N TYR A 18 2.57 -15.56 2.25
CA TYR A 18 2.64 -14.11 2.04
C TYR A 18 1.72 -13.35 3.00
N LEU A 19 0.48 -13.78 3.14
CA LEU A 19 -0.48 -13.14 4.03
C LEU A 19 -0.06 -13.25 5.51
N ASP A 20 0.53 -14.36 5.91
CA ASP A 20 1.03 -14.54 7.27
C ASP A 20 2.19 -13.59 7.58
N ILE A 21 3.12 -13.43 6.63
CA ILE A 21 4.20 -12.47 6.76
C ILE A 21 3.65 -11.05 6.89
N ALA A 22 2.69 -10.71 6.05
CA ALA A 22 2.05 -9.40 6.05
C ALA A 22 1.39 -9.11 7.41
N ALA A 23 0.72 -10.10 7.98
CA ALA A 23 0.09 -9.98 9.29
C ALA A 23 1.10 -9.76 10.41
N GLU A 24 2.25 -10.43 10.35
CA GLU A 24 3.34 -10.24 11.32
C GLU A 24 3.95 -8.84 11.25
N LEU A 25 4.04 -8.29 10.05
CA LEU A 25 4.66 -6.99 9.83
C LEU A 25 3.76 -5.81 10.19
N LYS A 26 2.45 -6.00 10.15
CA LYS A 26 1.49 -4.92 10.35
C LYS A 26 1.66 -4.17 11.68
N PRO A 27 1.80 -4.81 12.83
CA PRO A 27 2.02 -4.09 14.09
C PRO A 27 3.29 -3.26 14.10
N LEU A 28 4.34 -3.76 13.45
CA LEU A 28 5.63 -3.05 13.36
C LEU A 28 5.51 -1.82 12.48
N LEU A 29 4.79 -1.96 11.38
CA LEU A 29 4.52 -0.91 10.42
C LEU A 29 3.76 0.26 11.07
N GLU A 30 2.76 -0.05 11.88
CA GLU A 30 1.92 0.93 12.55
C GLU A 30 2.69 1.81 13.54
N ASN A 31 3.85 1.36 14.00
CA ASN A 31 4.70 2.10 14.93
C ASN A 31 5.70 3.03 14.24
N ILE A 32 5.78 3.00 12.92
CA ILE A 32 6.68 3.89 12.19
C ILE A 32 6.08 5.29 12.13
N ASP A 33 6.85 6.29 12.55
CA ASP A 33 6.43 7.68 12.46
C ASP A 33 6.26 8.06 10.98
N GLY A 34 5.08 8.56 10.63
CA GLY A 34 4.74 8.89 9.25
C GLY A 34 3.94 7.83 8.51
N PHE A 35 3.73 6.66 9.11
CA PHE A 35 2.80 5.69 8.57
C PHE A 35 1.37 6.20 8.66
N ILE A 36 0.59 6.07 7.60
CA ILE A 36 -0.81 6.50 7.57
C ILE A 36 -1.76 5.32 7.53
N SER A 37 -1.65 4.47 6.52
CA SER A 37 -2.55 3.31 6.38
C SER A 37 -1.99 2.26 5.45
N ILE A 38 -2.51 1.05 5.55
CA ILE A 38 -2.23 -0.04 4.62
C ILE A 38 -3.45 -0.94 4.50
N GLU A 39 -3.72 -1.35 3.28
CA GLU A 39 -4.79 -2.30 2.99
C GLU A 39 -4.40 -3.15 1.80
N ARG A 40 -4.87 -4.39 1.77
CA ARG A 40 -4.60 -5.33 0.69
C ARG A 40 -5.87 -5.66 -0.06
N PHE A 41 -5.73 -5.86 -1.36
CA PHE A 41 -6.85 -6.10 -2.27
C PHE A 41 -6.50 -7.25 -3.21
N SER A 42 -7.49 -8.04 -3.57
CA SER A 42 -7.32 -9.07 -4.61
C SER A 42 -7.78 -8.51 -5.95
N SER A 43 -7.04 -8.82 -7.01
CA SER A 43 -7.43 -8.44 -8.36
C SER A 43 -8.71 -9.16 -8.79
N LEU A 44 -9.60 -8.43 -9.42
CA LEU A 44 -10.83 -9.02 -9.98
C LEU A 44 -10.61 -9.63 -11.37
N VAL A 45 -9.53 -9.27 -12.03
CA VAL A 45 -9.24 -9.74 -13.39
C VAL A 45 -8.09 -10.74 -13.44
N GLU A 46 -7.23 -10.75 -12.44
CA GLU A 46 -6.04 -11.61 -12.44
C GLU A 46 -5.98 -12.43 -11.15
N GLU A 47 -6.28 -13.71 -11.28
CA GLU A 47 -6.32 -14.61 -10.13
C GLU A 47 -4.96 -14.70 -9.44
N GLY A 48 -4.97 -14.62 -8.12
CA GLY A 48 -3.75 -14.72 -7.31
C GLY A 48 -2.95 -13.43 -7.18
N LYS A 49 -3.28 -12.39 -7.94
CA LYS A 49 -2.61 -11.10 -7.82
C LYS A 49 -3.17 -10.31 -6.65
N ILE A 50 -2.27 -9.80 -5.82
CA ILE A 50 -2.64 -9.02 -4.63
C ILE A 50 -2.00 -7.64 -4.75
N LEU A 51 -2.78 -6.62 -4.43
CA LEU A 51 -2.31 -5.25 -4.29
C LEU A 51 -2.18 -4.91 -2.81
N SER A 52 -1.00 -4.48 -2.40
CA SER A 52 -0.80 -3.83 -1.11
C SER A 52 -0.68 -2.34 -1.36
N LEU A 53 -1.60 -1.58 -0.81
CA LEU A 53 -1.65 -0.13 -0.96
C LEU A 53 -1.42 0.51 0.40
N SER A 54 -0.35 1.28 0.52
CA SER A 54 -0.03 1.96 1.76
C SER A 54 0.21 3.45 1.52
N PHE A 55 -0.09 4.26 2.55
CA PHE A 55 0.07 5.70 2.49
C PHE A 55 1.01 6.16 3.61
N TRP A 56 1.85 7.14 3.31
CA TRP A 56 2.94 7.58 4.16
C TRP A 56 3.09 9.10 4.10
N ARG A 57 3.54 9.68 5.21
CA ARG A 57 3.78 11.12 5.26
C ARG A 57 4.94 11.53 4.33
N ASP A 58 6.04 10.78 4.36
CA ASP A 58 7.26 11.11 3.63
C ASP A 58 8.10 9.87 3.28
N GLU A 59 9.15 10.08 2.50
CA GLU A 59 10.02 9.00 2.06
C GLU A 59 10.91 8.44 3.16
N LYS A 60 11.20 9.23 4.18
CA LYS A 60 11.99 8.74 5.32
C LYS A 60 11.26 7.61 6.06
N ALA A 61 9.96 7.75 6.24
CA ALA A 61 9.14 6.71 6.84
C ALA A 61 9.14 5.44 6.00
N ILE A 62 9.06 5.58 4.68
CA ILE A 62 9.10 4.46 3.74
C ILE A 62 10.47 3.76 3.80
N GLU A 63 11.55 4.51 3.89
CA GLU A 63 12.89 3.96 4.01
C GLU A 63 13.02 3.10 5.28
N GLU A 64 12.52 3.59 6.40
CA GLU A 64 12.52 2.85 7.66
C GLU A 64 11.73 1.54 7.52
N TRP A 65 10.57 1.61 6.88
CA TRP A 65 9.75 0.43 6.59
C TRP A 65 10.47 -0.57 5.70
N ARG A 66 11.09 -0.08 4.63
CA ARG A 66 11.80 -0.94 3.66
C ARG A 66 12.93 -1.71 4.34
N ASN A 67 13.68 -1.06 5.22
CA ASN A 67 14.74 -1.70 5.95
C ASN A 67 14.23 -2.74 6.95
N MET A 68 13.13 -2.45 7.62
CA MET A 68 12.48 -3.37 8.55
C MET A 68 11.95 -4.61 7.84
N GLU A 69 11.27 -4.41 6.70
CA GLU A 69 10.73 -5.49 5.89
C GLU A 69 11.83 -6.42 5.39
N ALA A 70 12.90 -5.84 4.83
CA ALA A 70 14.03 -6.62 4.33
C ALA A 70 14.66 -7.45 5.43
N HIS A 71 14.82 -6.88 6.63
CA HIS A 71 15.39 -7.59 7.76
C HIS A 71 14.50 -8.78 8.19
N ARG A 72 13.19 -8.57 8.26
CA ARG A 72 12.24 -9.61 8.63
C ARG A 72 12.20 -10.75 7.61
N PHE A 73 12.22 -10.43 6.33
CA PHE A 73 12.25 -11.45 5.29
C PHE A 73 13.56 -12.26 5.35
N ALA A 74 14.68 -11.59 5.62
CA ALA A 74 15.97 -12.25 5.73
C ALA A 74 16.04 -13.19 6.95
N GLN A 75 15.37 -12.87 8.04
CA GLN A 75 15.38 -13.69 9.26
C GLN A 75 14.59 -14.98 9.15
N LYS A 76 13.65 -15.05 8.21
CA LYS A 76 12.73 -16.18 8.12
C LYS A 76 13.19 -17.15 7.03
N LYS A 77 13.80 -18.25 7.45
CA LYS A 77 14.19 -19.32 6.54
C LYS A 77 12.96 -19.87 5.79
N GLY A 78 13.11 -20.16 4.52
CA GLY A 78 12.05 -20.73 3.70
C GLY A 78 11.14 -19.70 3.06
N ARG A 79 11.42 -18.43 3.24
CA ARG A 79 10.67 -17.38 2.58
C ARG A 79 11.17 -17.02 1.20
N GLU A 80 12.29 -17.64 0.81
CA GLU A 80 12.76 -17.55 -0.57
C GLU A 80 11.70 -18.13 -1.49
N GLY A 81 11.44 -17.43 -2.58
CA GLY A 81 10.46 -17.88 -3.54
C GLY A 81 9.01 -17.63 -3.17
N VAL A 82 8.72 -16.80 -2.16
CA VAL A 82 7.34 -16.40 -1.82
C VAL A 82 6.72 -15.62 -2.97
N PHE A 83 7.51 -14.82 -3.68
CA PHE A 83 7.04 -14.03 -4.82
C PHE A 83 7.42 -14.69 -6.13
N ALA A 84 6.45 -14.90 -7.02
CA ALA A 84 6.73 -15.24 -8.41
C ALA A 84 7.14 -13.96 -9.17
N ASP A 85 6.49 -12.84 -8.87
CA ASP A 85 6.79 -11.55 -9.48
C ASP A 85 6.21 -10.44 -8.61
N TYR A 86 6.70 -9.23 -8.79
CA TYR A 86 6.11 -8.05 -8.16
C TYR A 86 6.45 -6.78 -8.94
N ARG A 87 5.64 -5.75 -8.73
CA ARG A 87 5.88 -4.42 -9.24
C ARG A 87 5.62 -3.41 -8.13
N LEU A 88 6.61 -2.60 -7.84
CA LEU A 88 6.52 -1.58 -6.79
C LEU A 88 6.56 -0.20 -7.43
N ARG A 89 5.57 0.62 -7.09
CA ARG A 89 5.55 2.03 -7.50
C ARG A 89 5.39 2.90 -6.29
N ILE A 90 6.17 3.97 -6.23
CA ILE A 90 6.07 5.00 -5.20
C ILE A 90 5.60 6.26 -5.90
N ALA A 91 4.47 6.79 -5.46
CA ALA A 91 3.83 7.90 -6.13
C ALA A 91 3.48 9.01 -5.14
N HIS A 92 3.71 10.25 -5.53
CA HIS A 92 3.26 11.39 -4.75
C HIS A 92 1.78 11.63 -5.02
N VAL A 93 1.00 11.76 -3.95
CA VAL A 93 -0.43 12.02 -4.07
C VAL A 93 -0.63 13.51 -4.33
N SER A 94 -1.05 13.85 -5.54
CA SER A 94 -1.28 15.24 -5.93
C SER A 94 -2.51 15.82 -5.27
N ARG A 95 -3.57 15.01 -5.19
CA ARG A 95 -4.85 15.39 -4.61
C ARG A 95 -5.46 14.21 -3.90
N ASP A 96 -6.10 14.49 -2.79
CA ASP A 96 -6.81 13.50 -2.00
C ASP A 96 -8.15 14.12 -1.61
N TYR A 97 -9.22 13.65 -2.23
CA TYR A 97 -10.56 14.13 -1.93
C TYR A 97 -11.57 13.00 -2.10
N GLY A 98 -12.69 13.16 -1.43
CA GLY A 98 -13.76 12.18 -1.45
C GLY A 98 -15.10 12.85 -1.75
N MET A 99 -16.18 12.11 -1.54
CA MET A 99 -17.53 12.63 -1.74
C MET A 99 -17.85 13.81 -0.81
N GLU A 100 -17.36 13.74 0.44
CA GLU A 100 -17.62 14.76 1.46
C GLU A 100 -16.39 15.61 1.77
N THR A 101 -15.21 15.07 1.66
CA THR A 101 -13.93 15.75 1.92
C THR A 101 -13.44 16.35 0.62
N ARG A 102 -13.81 17.60 0.36
CA ARG A 102 -13.68 18.23 -0.95
C ARG A 102 -12.62 19.32 -1.07
N ALA A 103 -11.82 19.55 -0.03
CA ALA A 103 -10.86 20.66 -0.03
C ALA A 103 -9.87 20.64 -1.20
N GLN A 104 -9.43 19.44 -1.60
CA GLN A 104 -8.45 19.29 -2.68
C GLN A 104 -9.07 18.95 -4.03
N ALA A 105 -10.39 18.92 -4.12
CA ALA A 105 -11.06 18.63 -5.38
C ALA A 105 -10.74 19.73 -6.42
N PRO A 106 -10.48 19.37 -7.69
CA PRO A 106 -10.23 20.36 -8.72
C PRO A 106 -11.46 21.21 -9.00
N SER A 107 -11.26 22.41 -9.52
CA SER A 107 -12.35 23.38 -9.70
C SER A 107 -13.49 22.87 -10.57
N ASP A 108 -13.20 22.12 -11.62
CA ASP A 108 -14.21 21.56 -12.50
C ASP A 108 -15.10 20.53 -11.76
N SER A 109 -14.48 19.70 -10.92
CA SER A 109 -15.22 18.77 -10.08
C SER A 109 -16.06 19.49 -9.02
N ARG A 110 -15.53 20.55 -8.42
CA ARG A 110 -16.25 21.32 -7.41
C ARG A 110 -17.49 22.00 -7.99
N LEU A 111 -17.40 22.52 -9.20
CA LEU A 111 -18.52 23.16 -9.87
C LEU A 111 -19.68 22.19 -10.13
N VAL A 112 -19.37 20.93 -10.37
CA VAL A 112 -20.39 19.93 -10.70
C VAL A 112 -20.95 19.24 -9.48
N HIS A 113 -20.08 18.91 -8.51
CA HIS A 113 -20.41 17.98 -7.42
C HIS A 113 -20.56 18.61 -6.05
N ASP A 114 -19.99 19.80 -5.80
CA ASP A 114 -20.05 20.39 -4.47
C ASP A 114 -21.43 20.99 -4.23
N LYS A 115 -22.07 20.57 -3.15
CA LYS A 115 -23.41 21.04 -2.77
C LYS A 115 -23.44 22.52 -2.45
N SER A 116 -22.33 23.06 -1.95
CA SER A 116 -22.22 24.49 -1.60
C SER A 116 -22.32 25.42 -2.79
N ASN A 117 -22.21 24.88 -4.02
CA ASN A 117 -22.28 25.65 -5.26
C ASN A 117 -23.68 25.63 -5.90
N ARG A 118 -24.64 25.07 -5.21
CA ARG A 118 -26.02 24.96 -5.71
C ARG A 118 -26.92 26.04 -5.18
#